data_5c775a821a371871f2b8049dbe6e2c12
#
_entry.id   5c775a821a371871f2b8049dbe6e2c12
#
_cell.length_a   1.000
_cell.length_b   1.000
_cell.length_c   1.000
_cell.angle_alpha   90.00
_cell.angle_beta   90.00
_cell.angle_gamma   90.00
#
_symmetry.space_group_name_H-M   'P 1'
#
loop_
_entity.id
_entity.type
_entity.pdbx_description
1 polymer ?
#
loop_
_entity_poly.entity_id
_entity_poly.type
_entity_poly.pdbx_seq_one_letter_code
_entity_poly.pdbx_strand_id
1 'polypeptide(L)'
;MAINLELPRKLQAIIVKTHQGAAEMMRPIARKYDLKEHAYPVELDTLINLFEGAAESFNFAGAHSLRDEDEGKDENHNGANMAAVVQTMEASWGDVAMMLSLPYQGLGNAAISAVATDEQLERLGKVWAAMAITEPEFGSDSAAVSTTATLDGDEYVINGEKIFVTAGSRATHIVVWATLDKSLGRPAIKSFIVPREHPGVTVERLEHKLGIKGSDTAVIRFDNARIPKGNLLGNPEIEVGKGFAGVMETFDNTRPIVAAMAVGIG
;
A
#
# COMPACT_ATOMS: atom_id res chain seq x y z
N MET A 1 -26.41 -25.23 3.34
CA MET A 1 -25.84 -24.07 2.62
C MET A 1 -25.07 -24.62 1.43
N ALA A 2 -25.52 -24.39 0.20
CA ALA A 2 -24.81 -24.88 -0.98
C ALA A 2 -23.57 -23.95 -1.18
N ILE A 3 -22.38 -24.53 -1.21
CA ILE A 3 -21.16 -23.82 -1.56
C ILE A 3 -21.20 -23.64 -3.07
N ASN A 4 -21.37 -22.41 -3.53
CA ASN A 4 -21.28 -22.10 -4.95
C ASN A 4 -19.79 -21.93 -5.29
N LEU A 5 -19.22 -22.88 -6.02
CA LEU A 5 -17.81 -22.88 -6.44
C LEU A 5 -17.60 -22.16 -7.78
N GLU A 6 -18.68 -21.75 -8.44
CA GLU A 6 -18.57 -20.99 -9.69
C GLU A 6 -18.40 -19.49 -9.41
N LEU A 7 -17.38 -18.91 -10.02
CA LEU A 7 -17.16 -17.46 -9.96
C LEU A 7 -18.27 -16.74 -10.75
N PRO A 8 -18.80 -15.61 -10.23
CA PRO A 8 -19.75 -14.80 -10.97
C PRO A 8 -19.22 -14.40 -12.34
N ARG A 9 -20.09 -14.38 -13.36
CA ARG A 9 -19.71 -14.04 -14.74
C ARG A 9 -18.99 -12.70 -14.85
N LYS A 10 -19.36 -11.72 -14.02
CA LYS A 10 -18.69 -10.41 -13.98
C LYS A 10 -17.20 -10.51 -13.61
N LEU A 11 -16.81 -11.48 -12.80
CA LEU A 11 -15.42 -11.70 -12.41
C LEU A 11 -14.62 -12.43 -13.51
N GLN A 12 -15.26 -13.19 -14.38
CA GLN A 12 -14.55 -13.88 -15.48
C GLN A 12 -13.88 -12.91 -16.43
N ALA A 13 -14.53 -11.77 -16.75
CA ALA A 13 -13.93 -10.76 -17.60
C ALA A 13 -12.67 -10.13 -16.95
N ILE A 14 -12.71 -9.92 -15.64
CA ILE A 14 -11.58 -9.41 -14.85
C ILE A 14 -10.43 -10.42 -14.90
N ILE A 15 -10.70 -11.69 -14.61
CA ILE A 15 -9.73 -12.79 -14.64
C ILE A 15 -9.04 -12.85 -16.00
N VAL A 16 -9.81 -12.92 -17.10
CA VAL A 16 -9.25 -13.05 -18.46
C VAL A 16 -8.34 -11.88 -18.79
N LYS A 17 -8.77 -10.64 -18.52
CA LYS A 17 -7.96 -9.44 -18.79
C LYS A 17 -6.69 -9.41 -17.95
N THR A 18 -6.80 -9.71 -16.65
CA THR A 18 -5.63 -9.71 -15.75
C THR A 18 -4.65 -10.79 -16.14
N HIS A 19 -5.14 -11.99 -16.43
CA HIS A 19 -4.31 -13.10 -16.92
C HIS A 19 -3.57 -12.75 -18.20
N GLN A 20 -4.25 -12.14 -19.16
CA GLN A 20 -3.63 -11.70 -20.41
C GLN A 20 -2.50 -10.70 -20.15
N GLY A 21 -2.74 -9.65 -19.33
CA GLY A 21 -1.70 -8.69 -18.95
C GLY A 21 -0.53 -9.34 -18.22
N ALA A 22 -0.81 -10.30 -17.34
CA ALA A 22 0.21 -11.07 -16.63
C ALA A 22 1.04 -11.93 -17.59
N ALA A 23 0.40 -12.64 -18.52
CA ALA A 23 1.05 -13.52 -19.48
C ALA A 23 1.89 -12.77 -20.53
N GLU A 24 1.35 -11.66 -21.07
CA GLU A 24 1.96 -10.96 -22.20
C GLU A 24 2.95 -9.87 -21.76
N MET A 25 2.79 -9.29 -20.56
CA MET A 25 3.63 -8.16 -20.13
C MET A 25 4.46 -8.45 -18.88
N MET A 26 3.91 -9.10 -17.85
CA MET A 26 4.68 -9.33 -16.61
C MET A 26 5.62 -10.52 -16.74
N ARG A 27 5.11 -11.66 -17.14
CA ARG A 27 5.90 -12.92 -17.22
C ARG A 27 7.11 -12.83 -18.15
N PRO A 28 7.05 -12.20 -19.34
CA PRO A 28 8.21 -12.07 -20.21
C PRO A 28 9.36 -11.24 -19.65
N ILE A 29 9.06 -10.26 -18.78
CA ILE A 29 10.07 -9.37 -18.21
C ILE A 29 10.54 -9.80 -16.81
N ALA A 30 9.81 -10.70 -16.14
CA ALA A 30 10.09 -11.12 -14.76
C ALA A 30 11.55 -11.53 -14.55
N ARG A 31 12.06 -12.42 -15.40
CA ARG A 31 13.45 -12.90 -15.32
C ARG A 31 14.49 -11.80 -15.51
N LYS A 32 14.22 -10.80 -16.38
CA LYS A 32 15.10 -9.65 -16.57
C LYS A 32 15.31 -8.87 -15.27
N TYR A 33 14.21 -8.62 -14.53
CA TYR A 33 14.25 -7.85 -13.28
C TYR A 33 14.64 -8.68 -12.06
N ASP A 34 14.43 -9.99 -12.09
CA ASP A 34 15.00 -10.89 -11.09
C ASP A 34 16.54 -10.91 -11.13
N LEU A 35 17.12 -10.86 -12.32
CA LEU A 35 18.58 -10.81 -12.53
C LEU A 35 19.18 -9.43 -12.32
N LYS A 36 18.39 -8.36 -12.50
CA LYS A 36 18.79 -6.97 -12.33
C LYS A 36 18.08 -6.38 -11.11
N GLU A 37 18.39 -6.92 -9.94
CA GLU A 37 17.83 -6.45 -8.69
C GLU A 37 17.89 -4.92 -8.58
N HIS A 38 16.83 -4.29 -8.08
CA HIS A 38 16.62 -2.85 -7.96
C HIS A 38 16.41 -2.08 -9.28
N ALA A 39 16.52 -2.70 -10.44
CA ALA A 39 16.17 -2.02 -11.68
C ALA A 39 14.66 -1.74 -11.74
N TYR A 40 14.30 -0.56 -12.25
CA TYR A 40 12.90 -0.19 -12.42
C TYR A 40 12.28 -0.88 -13.63
N PRO A 41 11.18 -1.61 -13.49
CA PRO A 41 10.49 -2.26 -14.60
C PRO A 41 9.64 -1.25 -15.39
N VAL A 42 10.28 -0.49 -16.27
CA VAL A 42 9.67 0.61 -17.05
C VAL A 42 8.50 0.15 -17.94
N GLU A 43 8.47 -1.12 -18.30
CA GLU A 43 7.38 -1.71 -19.08
C GLU A 43 6.05 -1.70 -18.31
N LEU A 44 6.09 -1.66 -16.97
CA LEU A 44 4.91 -1.59 -16.14
C LEU A 44 4.22 -0.22 -16.23
N ASP A 45 4.95 0.85 -16.51
CA ASP A 45 4.35 2.17 -16.74
C ASP A 45 3.47 2.16 -17.98
N THR A 46 3.93 1.46 -19.03
CA THR A 46 3.14 1.27 -20.26
C THR A 46 1.88 0.45 -19.97
N LEU A 47 2.02 -0.61 -19.14
CA LEU A 47 0.89 -1.44 -18.75
C LEU A 47 -0.19 -0.61 -18.03
N ILE A 48 0.21 0.18 -17.03
CA ILE A 48 -0.72 1.04 -16.29
C ILE A 48 -1.39 2.07 -17.19
N ASN A 49 -0.64 2.73 -18.07
CA ASN A 49 -1.20 3.72 -18.99
C ASN A 49 -2.22 3.11 -19.99
N LEU A 50 -2.00 1.87 -20.43
CA LEU A 50 -2.94 1.12 -21.24
C LEU A 50 -4.23 0.78 -20.48
N PHE A 51 -4.10 0.50 -19.18
CA PHE A 51 -5.25 0.19 -18.33
C PHE A 51 -5.96 1.44 -17.81
N GLU A 52 -5.29 2.58 -17.65
CA GLU A 52 -5.94 3.86 -17.31
C GLU A 52 -6.91 4.33 -18.40
N GLY A 53 -6.61 4.04 -19.66
CA GLY A 53 -7.55 4.26 -20.76
C GLY A 53 -8.78 3.32 -20.75
N ALA A 54 -8.73 2.23 -19.98
CA ALA A 54 -9.81 1.28 -19.76
C ALA A 54 -10.25 1.25 -18.28
N ALA A 55 -10.10 2.36 -17.56
CA ALA A 55 -10.08 2.53 -16.12
C ALA A 55 -11.31 2.02 -15.34
N GLU A 56 -12.40 1.69 -16.01
CA GLU A 56 -13.58 1.06 -15.39
C GLU A 56 -13.37 -0.44 -15.10
N SER A 57 -12.28 -1.06 -15.55
CA SER A 57 -12.11 -2.51 -15.51
C SER A 57 -10.97 -3.01 -14.60
N PHE A 58 -10.03 -2.14 -14.21
CA PHE A 58 -8.94 -2.46 -13.30
C PHE A 58 -8.98 -1.48 -12.16
N ASN A 59 -9.66 -1.86 -11.12
CA ASN A 59 -9.64 -1.09 -9.88
C ASN A 59 -8.31 -1.34 -9.14
N PHE A 60 -7.19 -0.97 -9.76
CA PHE A 60 -5.96 -0.67 -9.06
C PHE A 60 -6.17 0.69 -8.40
N ALA A 61 -7.20 0.74 -7.57
CA ALA A 61 -7.75 1.94 -7.04
C ALA A 61 -6.73 2.71 -6.23
N GLY A 62 -6.58 3.95 -6.57
CA GLY A 62 -6.18 4.94 -5.59
C GLY A 62 -7.10 4.85 -4.36
N ALA A 63 -6.68 5.40 -3.24
CA ALA A 63 -7.40 5.37 -1.96
C ALA A 63 -8.91 5.70 -2.07
N HIS A 64 -9.29 6.53 -3.02
CA HIS A 64 -10.65 7.02 -3.24
C HIS A 64 -11.64 5.93 -3.66
N SER A 65 -11.23 5.00 -4.49
CA SER A 65 -12.17 4.04 -5.10
C SER A 65 -12.53 2.86 -4.19
N LEU A 66 -11.84 2.68 -3.07
CA LEU A 66 -12.20 1.63 -2.09
C LEU A 66 -13.40 2.03 -1.21
N ARG A 67 -13.72 3.33 -1.10
CA ARG A 67 -14.85 3.83 -0.31
C ARG A 67 -16.11 4.16 -1.12
N ASP A 68 -15.97 4.59 -2.37
CA ASP A 68 -17.09 5.08 -3.19
C ASP A 68 -18.17 4.02 -3.52
N GLU A 69 -17.90 2.74 -3.29
CA GLU A 69 -18.84 1.66 -3.58
C GLU A 69 -19.77 1.30 -2.42
N ASP A 70 -19.58 1.86 -1.20
CA ASP A 70 -20.26 1.38 0.02
C ASP A 70 -21.37 2.29 0.55
N GLU A 71 -21.64 3.45 -0.02
CA GLU A 71 -22.78 4.26 0.42
C GLU A 71 -24.12 3.67 -0.03
N GLY A 72 -24.64 2.74 0.76
CA GLY A 72 -26.07 2.41 0.76
C GLY A 72 -26.49 1.04 0.27
N LYS A 73 -25.62 0.05 0.15
CA LYS A 73 -25.98 -1.34 -0.18
C LYS A 73 -25.42 -2.33 0.84
N ASP A 74 -26.31 -3.29 1.20
CA ASP A 74 -26.09 -4.45 2.06
C ASP A 74 -24.61 -4.93 2.08
N GLU A 75 -23.98 -4.93 3.24
CA GLU A 75 -22.54 -5.09 3.52
C GLU A 75 -21.80 -6.27 2.86
N ASN A 76 -22.45 -7.12 2.10
CA ASN A 76 -21.88 -8.36 1.58
C ASN A 76 -21.96 -8.55 0.05
N HIS A 77 -22.35 -7.55 -0.75
CA HIS A 77 -22.78 -7.85 -2.13
C HIS A 77 -22.08 -7.10 -3.28
N ASN A 78 -21.16 -6.18 -3.04
CA ASN A 78 -20.50 -5.45 -4.14
C ASN A 78 -19.50 -6.32 -4.94
N GLY A 79 -18.93 -7.34 -4.33
CA GLY A 79 -17.96 -8.24 -4.95
C GLY A 79 -16.56 -7.62 -5.17
N ALA A 80 -16.30 -6.41 -4.67
CA ALA A 80 -15.03 -5.71 -4.83
C ALA A 80 -13.87 -6.49 -4.21
N ASN A 81 -14.05 -6.99 -2.99
CA ASN A 81 -13.04 -7.82 -2.31
C ASN A 81 -12.71 -9.10 -3.10
N MET A 82 -13.72 -9.76 -3.66
CA MET A 82 -13.50 -10.94 -4.49
C MET A 82 -12.80 -10.57 -5.80
N ALA A 83 -13.16 -9.46 -6.42
CA ALA A 83 -12.47 -8.95 -7.61
C ALA A 83 -10.98 -8.69 -7.32
N ALA A 84 -10.66 -8.01 -6.21
CA ALA A 84 -9.28 -7.76 -5.80
C ALA A 84 -8.50 -9.05 -5.56
N VAL A 85 -9.11 -10.06 -4.92
CA VAL A 85 -8.47 -11.37 -4.69
C VAL A 85 -8.16 -12.06 -6.01
N VAL A 86 -9.13 -12.19 -6.93
CA VAL A 86 -8.90 -12.91 -8.20
C VAL A 86 -7.93 -12.16 -9.11
N GLN A 87 -7.97 -10.82 -9.14
CA GLN A 87 -6.99 -10.01 -9.86
C GLN A 87 -5.57 -10.23 -9.34
N THR A 88 -5.42 -10.24 -8.01
CA THR A 88 -4.12 -10.48 -7.37
C THR A 88 -3.59 -11.88 -7.68
N MET A 89 -4.45 -12.90 -7.65
CA MET A 89 -4.07 -14.27 -8.02
C MET A 89 -3.52 -14.33 -9.45
N GLU A 90 -4.25 -13.77 -10.42
CA GLU A 90 -3.86 -13.78 -11.83
C GLU A 90 -2.59 -12.96 -12.11
N ALA A 91 -2.47 -11.78 -11.49
CA ALA A 91 -1.27 -10.95 -11.62
C ALA A 91 -0.05 -11.66 -11.03
N SER A 92 -0.20 -12.30 -9.86
CA SER A 92 0.87 -13.02 -9.18
C SER A 92 1.26 -14.31 -9.89
N TRP A 93 0.34 -14.96 -10.62
CA TRP A 93 0.64 -16.04 -11.53
C TRP A 93 1.62 -15.58 -12.64
N GLY A 94 1.47 -14.35 -13.11
CA GLY A 94 2.42 -13.74 -14.05
C GLY A 94 3.81 -13.55 -13.43
N ASP A 95 3.87 -12.79 -12.37
CA ASP A 95 5.04 -12.62 -11.49
C ASP A 95 4.69 -11.71 -10.31
N VAL A 96 4.94 -12.17 -9.10
CA VAL A 96 4.61 -11.43 -7.88
C VAL A 96 5.47 -10.17 -7.70
N ALA A 97 6.74 -10.18 -8.15
CA ALA A 97 7.59 -9.01 -8.06
C ALA A 97 7.12 -7.90 -9.01
N MET A 98 6.69 -8.27 -10.21
CA MET A 98 6.11 -7.33 -11.17
C MET A 98 4.77 -6.78 -10.66
N MET A 99 3.92 -7.63 -10.10
CA MET A 99 2.66 -7.21 -9.49
C MET A 99 2.91 -6.19 -8.34
N LEU A 100 3.83 -6.46 -7.43
CA LEU A 100 4.20 -5.54 -6.34
C LEU A 100 4.88 -4.25 -6.80
N SER A 101 5.39 -4.23 -8.03
CA SER A 101 6.05 -3.06 -8.63
C SER A 101 5.13 -2.19 -9.47
N LEU A 102 3.85 -2.59 -9.63
CA LEU A 102 2.87 -1.79 -10.37
C LEU A 102 2.69 -0.43 -9.67
N PRO A 103 2.77 0.69 -10.42
CA PRO A 103 2.44 2.01 -9.87
C PRO A 103 1.02 2.06 -9.29
N TYR A 104 0.84 2.89 -8.29
CA TYR A 104 -0.44 3.09 -7.58
C TYR A 104 -0.99 1.83 -6.86
N GLN A 105 -0.23 0.74 -6.89
CA GLN A 105 -0.50 -0.43 -6.06
C GLN A 105 0.31 -0.30 -4.78
N GLY A 106 -0.26 -0.66 -3.70
CA GLY A 106 0.53 -0.77 -2.50
C GLY A 106 -0.22 -0.55 -1.20
N LEU A 107 0.47 -0.97 -0.16
CA LEU A 107 -0.02 -0.92 1.21
C LEU A 107 -0.25 0.52 1.70
N GLY A 108 0.49 1.50 1.17
CA GLY A 108 0.30 2.91 1.52
C GLY A 108 -1.05 3.44 1.06
N ASN A 109 -1.49 3.08 -0.15
CA ASN A 109 -2.82 3.44 -0.63
C ASN A 109 -3.92 2.77 0.20
N ALA A 110 -3.75 1.52 0.58
CA ALA A 110 -4.66 0.83 1.50
C ALA A 110 -4.72 1.50 2.88
N ALA A 111 -3.57 1.95 3.40
CA ALA A 111 -3.52 2.70 4.66
C ALA A 111 -4.24 4.06 4.56
N ILE A 112 -4.07 4.80 3.45
CA ILE A 112 -4.80 6.05 3.21
C ILE A 112 -6.31 5.78 3.21
N SER A 113 -6.78 4.77 2.48
CA SER A 113 -8.20 4.41 2.43
C SER A 113 -8.79 4.03 3.78
N ALA A 114 -8.02 3.36 4.63
CA ALA A 114 -8.49 2.91 5.94
C ALA A 114 -8.65 4.07 6.94
N VAL A 115 -7.80 5.11 6.86
CA VAL A 115 -7.70 6.09 7.94
C VAL A 115 -7.98 7.54 7.55
N ALA A 116 -7.84 7.92 6.26
CA ALA A 116 -8.03 9.29 5.82
C ALA A 116 -9.51 9.71 5.90
N THR A 117 -9.77 10.98 6.16
CA THR A 117 -11.10 11.56 6.02
C THR A 117 -11.44 11.80 4.55
N ASP A 118 -12.72 11.96 4.21
CA ASP A 118 -13.15 12.22 2.83
C ASP A 118 -12.51 13.51 2.28
N GLU A 119 -12.40 14.56 3.10
CA GLU A 119 -11.69 15.79 2.74
C GLU A 119 -10.21 15.54 2.42
N GLN A 120 -9.56 14.66 3.20
CA GLN A 120 -8.17 14.28 2.92
C GLN A 120 -8.06 13.45 1.65
N LEU A 121 -9.01 12.55 1.37
CA LEU A 121 -9.05 11.78 0.14
C LEU A 121 -9.21 12.68 -1.08
N GLU A 122 -10.14 13.65 -1.05
CA GLU A 122 -10.32 14.64 -2.12
C GLU A 122 -9.05 15.46 -2.35
N ARG A 123 -8.43 15.94 -1.28
CA ARG A 123 -7.18 16.74 -1.36
C ARG A 123 -6.01 15.95 -1.94
N LEU A 124 -5.87 14.69 -1.55
CA LEU A 124 -4.77 13.82 -2.00
C LEU A 124 -4.95 13.37 -3.44
N GLY A 125 -6.20 13.15 -3.86
CA GLY A 125 -6.49 12.64 -5.17
C GLY A 125 -5.78 11.31 -5.46
N LYS A 126 -5.31 11.13 -6.68
CA LYS A 126 -4.59 9.92 -7.09
C LYS A 126 -3.10 10.04 -6.71
N VAL A 127 -2.72 9.44 -5.61
CA VAL A 127 -1.31 9.35 -5.17
C VAL A 127 -0.82 7.90 -5.23
N TRP A 128 0.48 7.71 -5.42
CA TRP A 128 1.14 6.42 -5.20
C TRP A 128 1.89 6.48 -3.88
N ALA A 129 1.45 5.68 -2.90
CA ALA A 129 2.00 5.70 -1.56
C ALA A 129 2.59 4.33 -1.16
N ALA A 130 3.81 4.35 -0.64
CA ALA A 130 4.39 3.23 0.09
C ALA A 130 3.94 3.27 1.56
N MET A 131 3.94 2.12 2.26
CA MET A 131 3.64 2.04 3.69
C MET A 131 4.91 1.75 4.49
N ALA A 132 5.22 2.60 5.46
CA ALA A 132 6.39 2.52 6.32
C ALA A 132 5.96 2.35 7.78
N ILE A 133 5.92 1.09 8.27
CA ILE A 133 5.54 0.76 9.64
C ILE A 133 6.67 0.02 10.38
N THR A 134 7.30 -0.97 9.76
CA THR A 134 8.32 -1.83 10.36
C THR A 134 9.59 -1.04 10.67
N GLU A 135 10.15 -1.27 11.84
CA GLU A 135 11.41 -0.67 12.32
C GLU A 135 12.47 -1.74 12.58
N PRO A 136 13.76 -1.38 12.65
CA PRO A 136 14.82 -2.37 12.88
C PRO A 136 14.58 -3.28 14.08
N GLU A 137 14.00 -2.76 15.16
CA GLU A 137 13.76 -3.51 16.40
C GLU A 137 12.32 -3.98 16.58
N PHE A 138 11.37 -3.46 15.77
CA PHE A 138 9.93 -3.69 15.91
C PHE A 138 9.30 -4.10 14.58
N GLY A 139 9.21 -5.41 14.32
CA GLY A 139 8.52 -5.99 13.18
C GLY A 139 7.14 -6.50 13.58
N SER A 140 7.08 -7.69 14.19
CA SER A 140 5.82 -8.30 14.61
C SER A 140 5.11 -7.51 15.71
N ASP A 141 5.85 -6.85 16.57
CA ASP A 141 5.29 -5.90 17.54
C ASP A 141 5.22 -4.49 16.94
N SER A 142 4.37 -4.32 15.96
CA SER A 142 4.13 -3.03 15.30
C SER A 142 3.50 -1.97 16.22
N ALA A 143 3.08 -2.37 17.41
CA ALA A 143 2.57 -1.46 18.44
C ALA A 143 3.70 -0.79 19.25
N ALA A 144 4.93 -1.28 19.13
CA ALA A 144 6.11 -0.71 19.78
C ALA A 144 6.87 0.31 18.91
N VAL A 145 6.20 0.89 17.89
CA VAL A 145 6.76 1.91 17.01
C VAL A 145 7.53 2.97 17.81
N SER A 146 8.78 3.18 17.44
CA SER A 146 9.71 4.13 18.08
C SER A 146 9.89 5.44 17.28
N THR A 147 9.58 5.45 16.00
CA THR A 147 9.52 6.66 15.18
C THR A 147 8.56 7.66 15.81
N THR A 148 8.99 8.90 15.98
CA THR A 148 8.22 9.95 16.64
C THR A 148 7.69 10.97 15.64
N ALA A 149 6.54 11.57 15.96
CA ALA A 149 6.02 12.75 15.29
C ALA A 149 5.64 13.78 16.36
N THR A 150 6.42 14.85 16.45
CA THR A 150 6.23 15.92 17.44
C THR A 150 5.59 17.12 16.79
N LEU A 151 4.47 17.62 17.34
CA LEU A 151 3.85 18.85 16.85
C LEU A 151 4.69 20.07 17.24
N ASP A 152 5.04 20.89 16.26
CA ASP A 152 5.77 22.14 16.43
C ASP A 152 5.09 23.24 15.59
N GLY A 153 4.28 24.04 16.23
CA GLY A 153 3.43 25.02 15.56
C GLY A 153 2.37 24.37 14.67
N ASP A 154 2.42 24.63 13.39
CA ASP A 154 1.51 24.06 12.38
C ASP A 154 2.10 22.86 11.61
N GLU A 155 3.19 22.30 12.10
CA GLU A 155 3.89 21.18 11.47
C GLU A 155 4.13 20.02 12.45
N TYR A 156 4.17 18.80 11.92
CA TYR A 156 4.75 17.66 12.63
C TYR A 156 6.19 17.47 12.20
N VAL A 157 7.07 17.23 13.17
CA VAL A 157 8.49 16.89 12.97
C VAL A 157 8.63 15.39 13.16
N ILE A 158 8.92 14.66 12.08
CA ILE A 158 9.04 13.19 12.10
C ILE A 158 10.52 12.82 12.19
N ASN A 159 10.83 11.90 13.13
CA ASN A 159 12.17 11.35 13.34
C ASN A 159 12.11 9.84 13.56
N GLY A 160 12.92 9.07 12.83
CA GLY A 160 13.03 7.63 12.98
C GLY A 160 13.52 6.92 11.71
N GLU A 161 13.53 5.59 11.77
CA GLU A 161 13.95 4.73 10.66
C GLU A 161 12.92 3.63 10.42
N LYS A 162 12.61 3.39 9.16
CA LYS A 162 11.70 2.34 8.71
C LYS A 162 12.42 1.39 7.76
N ILE A 163 12.16 0.09 7.92
CA ILE A 163 12.76 -0.95 7.08
C ILE A 163 11.70 -1.74 6.32
N PHE A 164 12.12 -2.44 5.29
CA PHE A 164 11.28 -3.30 4.45
C PHE A 164 10.10 -2.56 3.80
N VAL A 165 10.33 -1.31 3.42
CA VAL A 165 9.32 -0.46 2.77
C VAL A 165 9.23 -0.82 1.29
N THR A 166 8.20 -1.58 0.91
CA THR A 166 7.92 -1.92 -0.50
C THR A 166 7.57 -0.66 -1.29
N ALA A 167 8.11 -0.54 -2.50
CA ALA A 167 8.01 0.63 -3.36
C ALA A 167 8.59 1.92 -2.74
N GLY A 168 9.39 1.81 -1.68
CA GLY A 168 9.88 2.95 -0.92
C GLY A 168 10.80 3.90 -1.71
N SER A 169 11.49 3.40 -2.75
CA SER A 169 12.29 4.23 -3.63
C SER A 169 11.52 4.80 -4.83
N ARG A 170 10.33 4.30 -5.12
CA ARG A 170 9.58 4.58 -6.36
C ARG A 170 8.29 5.37 -6.10
N ALA A 171 7.58 5.07 -5.00
CA ALA A 171 6.34 5.75 -4.66
C ALA A 171 6.57 7.26 -4.50
N THR A 172 5.59 8.05 -4.88
CA THR A 172 5.64 9.51 -4.75
C THR A 172 5.49 9.98 -3.31
N HIS A 173 4.81 9.17 -2.50
CA HIS A 173 4.53 9.45 -1.09
C HIS A 173 4.81 8.21 -0.22
N ILE A 174 4.98 8.46 1.07
CA ILE A 174 5.16 7.43 2.08
C ILE A 174 4.11 7.67 3.17
N VAL A 175 3.31 6.67 3.48
CA VAL A 175 2.49 6.66 4.70
C VAL A 175 3.36 6.08 5.81
N VAL A 176 3.82 6.93 6.72
CA VAL A 176 4.64 6.53 7.85
C VAL A 176 3.81 6.46 9.13
N TRP A 177 3.96 5.37 9.87
CA TRP A 177 3.37 5.20 11.19
C TRP A 177 4.37 5.67 12.24
N ALA A 178 3.94 6.64 13.07
CA ALA A 178 4.77 7.24 14.11
C ALA A 178 3.95 7.48 15.38
N THR A 179 4.61 7.55 16.52
CA THR A 179 3.95 7.85 17.78
C THR A 179 4.02 9.34 18.10
N LEU A 180 2.90 9.88 18.58
CA LEU A 180 2.83 11.24 19.13
C LEU A 180 3.38 11.29 20.55
N ASP A 181 3.29 10.19 21.29
CA ASP A 181 3.77 10.05 22.67
C ASP A 181 4.06 8.58 22.99
N LYS A 182 5.34 8.27 23.20
CA LYS A 182 5.79 6.90 23.53
C LYS A 182 5.20 6.36 24.83
N SER A 183 4.91 7.25 25.79
CA SER A 183 4.39 6.85 27.11
C SER A 183 2.96 6.32 27.04
N LEU A 184 2.21 6.71 26.02
CA LEU A 184 0.81 6.32 25.82
C LEU A 184 0.66 5.03 24.98
N GLY A 185 1.72 4.56 24.35
CA GLY A 185 1.71 3.33 23.54
C GLY A 185 0.77 3.40 22.34
N ARG A 186 0.01 2.33 22.10
CA ARG A 186 -0.87 2.16 20.91
C ARG A 186 -1.80 3.34 20.59
N PRO A 187 -2.49 3.97 21.55
CA PRO A 187 -3.38 5.10 21.28
C PRO A 187 -2.70 6.30 20.60
N ALA A 188 -1.41 6.48 20.85
CA ALA A 188 -0.64 7.61 20.31
C ALA A 188 -0.05 7.34 18.91
N ILE A 189 -0.21 6.14 18.36
CA ILE A 189 0.31 5.80 17.03
C ILE A 189 -0.65 6.35 15.97
N LYS A 190 -0.12 7.18 15.07
CA LYS A 190 -0.83 7.81 13.97
C LYS A 190 -0.09 7.58 12.66
N SER A 191 -0.79 7.75 11.56
CA SER A 191 -0.22 7.70 10.21
C SER A 191 -0.09 9.09 9.61
N PHE A 192 0.99 9.31 8.88
CA PHE A 192 1.33 10.59 8.26
C PHE A 192 1.68 10.36 6.80
N ILE A 193 1.15 11.19 5.92
CA ILE A 193 1.54 11.17 4.51
C ILE A 193 2.69 12.14 4.28
N VAL A 194 3.82 11.63 3.80
CA VAL A 194 5.05 12.38 3.58
C VAL A 194 5.47 12.26 2.12
N PRO A 195 5.74 13.35 1.40
CA PRO A 195 6.35 13.26 0.08
C PRO A 195 7.69 12.53 0.15
N ARG A 196 7.94 11.57 -0.73
CA ARG A 196 9.21 10.80 -0.73
C ARG A 196 10.44 11.70 -0.95
N GLU A 197 10.29 12.75 -1.75
CA GLU A 197 11.38 13.70 -2.05
C GLU A 197 11.51 14.83 -1.02
N HIS A 198 10.86 14.70 0.13
CA HIS A 198 11.01 15.68 1.22
C HIS A 198 12.46 15.72 1.70
N PRO A 199 13.05 16.92 1.97
CA PRO A 199 14.46 17.05 2.38
C PRO A 199 14.86 16.25 3.63
N GLY A 200 13.91 16.01 4.54
CA GLY A 200 14.11 15.20 5.74
C GLY A 200 13.85 13.70 5.51
N VAL A 201 13.70 13.24 4.27
CA VAL A 201 13.47 11.81 3.94
C VAL A 201 14.64 11.32 3.11
N THR A 202 15.27 10.24 3.57
CA THR A 202 16.38 9.61 2.85
C THR A 202 16.10 8.13 2.66
N VAL A 203 16.20 7.67 1.41
CA VAL A 203 16.28 6.24 1.11
C VAL A 203 17.73 5.82 1.37
N GLU A 204 17.98 5.20 2.51
CA GLU A 204 19.34 4.81 2.95
C GLU A 204 19.92 3.70 2.09
N ARG A 205 19.11 2.70 1.78
CA ARG A 205 19.49 1.57 0.93
C ARG A 205 18.26 0.81 0.43
N LEU A 206 18.49 -0.02 -0.57
CA LEU A 206 17.55 -1.06 -1.00
C LEU A 206 18.05 -2.41 -0.50
N GLU A 207 17.14 -3.24 0.00
CA GLU A 207 17.47 -4.53 0.55
C GLU A 207 17.75 -5.57 -0.54
N HIS A 208 18.86 -6.32 -0.41
CA HIS A 208 19.11 -7.51 -1.22
C HIS A 208 18.28 -8.68 -0.70
N LYS A 209 17.47 -9.26 -1.57
CA LYS A 209 16.48 -10.27 -1.17
C LYS A 209 16.79 -11.64 -1.79
N LEU A 210 16.32 -12.70 -1.14
CA LEU A 210 16.41 -14.06 -1.66
C LEU A 210 15.48 -14.28 -2.86
N GLY A 211 14.34 -13.60 -2.91
CA GLY A 211 13.36 -13.62 -3.99
C GLY A 211 12.62 -12.30 -4.11
N ILE A 212 11.70 -12.22 -5.07
CA ILE A 212 10.90 -11.01 -5.36
C ILE A 212 11.84 -9.81 -5.66
N LYS A 213 12.94 -10.06 -6.34
CA LYS A 213 14.03 -9.08 -6.54
C LYS A 213 13.64 -7.92 -7.45
N GLY A 214 12.67 -8.12 -8.33
CA GLY A 214 12.13 -7.07 -9.19
C GLY A 214 11.32 -5.99 -8.46
N SER A 215 10.86 -6.26 -7.23
CA SER A 215 10.20 -5.27 -6.38
C SER A 215 11.20 -4.65 -5.41
N ASP A 216 11.32 -3.32 -5.40
CA ASP A 216 12.19 -2.63 -4.46
C ASP A 216 11.66 -2.72 -3.03
N THR A 217 12.60 -2.78 -2.09
CA THR A 217 12.31 -2.84 -0.66
C THR A 217 13.33 -1.95 0.03
N ALA A 218 12.88 -0.82 0.56
CA ALA A 218 13.76 0.25 1.03
C ALA A 218 13.90 0.29 2.56
N VAL A 219 15.06 0.79 3.00
CA VAL A 219 15.23 1.39 4.32
C VAL A 219 15.11 2.90 4.17
N ILE A 220 14.25 3.51 4.97
CA ILE A 220 13.95 4.94 4.89
C ILE A 220 14.20 5.58 6.25
N ARG A 221 15.00 6.65 6.25
CA ARG A 221 15.24 7.51 7.40
C ARG A 221 14.42 8.78 7.29
N PHE A 222 13.84 9.16 8.40
CA PHE A 222 13.22 10.46 8.65
C PHE A 222 14.10 11.23 9.64
N ASP A 223 14.64 12.35 9.21
CA ASP A 223 15.49 13.23 10.01
C ASP A 223 14.91 14.64 9.96
N ASN A 224 14.26 15.04 11.05
CA ASN A 224 13.56 16.30 11.16
C ASN A 224 12.63 16.59 9.96
N ALA A 225 11.95 15.56 9.47
CA ALA A 225 11.02 15.70 8.36
C ALA A 225 9.79 16.51 8.82
N ARG A 226 9.75 17.77 8.43
CA ARG A 226 8.70 18.73 8.81
C ARG A 226 7.57 18.71 7.80
N ILE A 227 6.39 18.31 8.21
CA ILE A 227 5.20 18.22 7.35
C ILE A 227 4.04 19.02 7.94
N PRO A 228 3.18 19.63 7.12
CA PRO A 228 1.98 20.31 7.59
C PRO A 228 1.12 19.41 8.48
N LYS A 229 0.51 19.97 9.52
CA LYS A 229 -0.38 19.22 10.43
C LYS A 229 -1.52 18.48 9.71
N GLY A 230 -2.01 19.02 8.60
CA GLY A 230 -3.03 18.35 7.77
C GLY A 230 -2.56 17.07 7.07
N ASN A 231 -1.27 16.73 7.15
CA ASN A 231 -0.72 15.49 6.62
C ASN A 231 -0.79 14.31 7.63
N LEU A 232 -1.22 14.55 8.87
CA LEU A 232 -1.71 13.48 9.73
C LEU A 232 -3.01 12.96 9.14
N LEU A 233 -3.10 11.67 8.87
CA LEU A 233 -4.29 11.05 8.29
C LEU A 233 -5.30 10.68 9.37
N GLY A 234 -6.57 11.01 9.13
CA GLY A 234 -7.65 10.75 10.07
C GLY A 234 -7.69 11.72 11.27
N ASN A 235 -8.16 11.21 12.41
CA ASN A 235 -8.33 12.02 13.62
C ASN A 235 -6.98 12.19 14.37
N PRO A 236 -6.53 13.44 14.64
CA PRO A 236 -5.31 13.70 15.42
C PRO A 236 -5.47 13.40 16.92
N GLU A 237 -6.68 13.30 17.44
CA GLU A 237 -6.92 13.07 18.86
C GLU A 237 -6.45 11.68 19.32
N ILE A 238 -5.86 11.62 20.51
CA ILE A 238 -5.42 10.37 21.11
C ILE A 238 -6.60 9.77 21.89
N GLU A 239 -7.27 8.79 21.28
CA GLU A 239 -8.40 8.10 21.91
C GLU A 239 -7.92 6.79 22.57
N VAL A 240 -8.00 6.74 23.89
CA VAL A 240 -7.67 5.52 24.64
C VAL A 240 -8.68 4.43 24.27
N GLY A 241 -8.19 3.34 23.67
CA GLY A 241 -9.00 2.19 23.21
C GLY A 241 -9.21 2.11 21.69
N LYS A 242 -8.94 3.15 20.91
CA LYS A 242 -9.10 3.15 19.45
C LYS A 242 -7.81 3.40 18.65
N GLY A 243 -6.74 3.80 19.31
CA GLY A 243 -5.55 4.36 18.68
C GLY A 243 -4.78 3.44 17.73
N PHE A 244 -5.04 2.14 17.69
CA PHE A 244 -4.38 1.19 16.76
C PHE A 244 -5.36 0.61 15.73
N ALA A 245 -6.60 1.07 15.73
CA ALA A 245 -7.66 0.54 14.86
C ALA A 245 -7.32 0.71 13.37
N GLY A 246 -6.82 1.87 12.96
CA GLY A 246 -6.45 2.12 11.56
C GLY A 246 -5.30 1.22 11.05
N VAL A 247 -4.34 0.87 11.91
CA VAL A 247 -3.31 -0.14 11.56
C VAL A 247 -3.95 -1.50 11.33
N MET A 248 -4.84 -1.92 12.23
CA MET A 248 -5.52 -3.21 12.14
C MET A 248 -6.42 -3.27 10.90
N GLU A 249 -7.18 -2.24 10.63
CA GLU A 249 -8.03 -2.13 9.45
C GLU A 249 -7.20 -2.22 8.15
N THR A 250 -6.07 -1.51 8.09
CA THR A 250 -5.13 -1.63 6.98
C THR A 250 -4.68 -3.07 6.77
N PHE A 251 -4.32 -3.77 7.85
CA PHE A 251 -3.89 -5.16 7.76
C PHE A 251 -5.03 -6.11 7.40
N ASP A 252 -6.23 -5.90 7.90
CA ASP A 252 -7.40 -6.73 7.59
C ASP A 252 -7.76 -6.62 6.09
N ASN A 253 -7.59 -5.45 5.50
CA ASN A 253 -7.78 -5.24 4.06
C ASN A 253 -6.64 -5.82 3.20
N THR A 254 -5.43 -5.94 3.72
CA THR A 254 -4.25 -6.34 2.92
C THR A 254 -3.84 -7.80 3.08
N ARG A 255 -4.09 -8.45 4.21
CA ARG A 255 -3.74 -9.86 4.44
C ARG A 255 -4.38 -10.83 3.45
N PRO A 256 -5.68 -10.71 3.07
CA PRO A 256 -6.28 -11.56 2.05
C PRO A 256 -5.58 -11.44 0.69
N ILE A 257 -5.09 -10.24 0.36
CA ILE A 257 -4.34 -9.98 -0.88
C ILE A 257 -3.00 -10.72 -0.88
N VAL A 258 -2.29 -10.73 0.26
CA VAL A 258 -1.03 -11.49 0.39
C VAL A 258 -1.27 -12.99 0.27
N ALA A 259 -2.37 -13.51 0.85
CA ALA A 259 -2.77 -14.91 0.67
C ALA A 259 -3.09 -15.22 -0.80
N ALA A 260 -3.78 -14.33 -1.49
CA ALA A 260 -4.08 -14.45 -2.92
C ALA A 260 -2.81 -14.48 -3.79
N MET A 261 -1.77 -13.69 -3.43
CA MET A 261 -0.46 -13.77 -4.10
C MET A 261 0.14 -15.18 -4.01
N ALA A 262 0.13 -15.77 -2.82
CA ALA A 262 0.66 -17.13 -2.61
C ALA A 262 -0.11 -18.18 -3.42
N VAL A 263 -1.44 -18.08 -3.50
CA VAL A 263 -2.27 -18.98 -4.32
C VAL A 263 -1.97 -18.79 -5.81
N GLY A 264 -1.81 -17.55 -6.27
CA GLY A 264 -1.47 -17.25 -7.66
C GLY A 264 -0.12 -17.83 -8.09
N ILE A 265 0.89 -17.83 -7.22
CA ILE A 265 2.19 -18.46 -7.47
C ILE A 265 2.05 -20.00 -7.52
N GLY A 266 1.27 -20.59 -6.64
CA GLY A 266 1.02 -22.04 -6.57
C GLY A 266 0.26 -22.58 -7.76
#